data_47cdeab26e8eae0e9a59d609c68ae780
#
_entry.id   47cdeab26e8eae0e9a59d609c68ae780
#
_cell.length_a   1.000
_cell.length_b   1.000
_cell.length_c   1.000
_cell.angle_alpha   90.00
_cell.angle_beta   90.00
_cell.angle_gamma   90.00
#
_symmetry.space_group_name_H-M   'P 1'
#
loop_
_entity.id
_entity.type
_entity.pdbx_description
1 polymer ?
#
loop_
_entity_poly.entity_id
_entity_poly.type
_entity_poly.pdbx_seq_one_letter_code
_entity_poly.pdbx_strand_id
1 'polypeptide(L)'
;MAQSAPPEPGPFPARVKEVARGLRDHPRLKELTQQEREEAVEFVVGNMLFMLLHELAHTAVADLKVYVLGHEEDAADDFAILRLLKVGSAFTHRVLADATKGWFFSARRDRNDGEPLAFYDEHSLDQQRAYHIVCLMIGSNANEMVDHW
;
A
#
# COMPACT_ATOMS: atom_id res chain seq x y z
N MET A 1 -9.41 6.25 35.38
CA MET A 1 -8.41 5.65 34.48
C MET A 1 -7.77 6.76 33.69
N ALA A 2 -6.47 7.02 33.88
CA ALA A 2 -5.77 8.06 33.12
C ALA A 2 -5.59 7.54 31.68
N GLN A 3 -6.14 8.28 30.71
CA GLN A 3 -5.82 8.05 29.32
C GLN A 3 -4.34 8.30 29.11
N SER A 4 -3.57 7.30 28.70
CA SER A 4 -2.20 7.48 28.26
C SER A 4 -2.17 8.47 27.11
N ALA A 5 -1.27 9.47 27.17
CA ALA A 5 -1.07 10.39 26.06
C ALA A 5 -0.80 9.60 24.77
N PRO A 6 -1.31 10.07 23.63
CA PRO A 6 -1.01 9.41 22.35
C PRO A 6 0.51 9.36 22.15
N PRO A 7 1.05 8.27 21.59
CA PRO A 7 2.48 8.15 21.33
C PRO A 7 2.94 9.32 20.45
N GLU A 8 4.11 9.84 20.74
CA GLU A 8 4.73 10.91 19.94
C GLU A 8 4.83 10.45 18.46
N PRO A 9 4.53 11.33 17.50
CA PRO A 9 4.68 10.99 16.10
C PRO A 9 6.13 10.62 15.81
N GLY A 10 6.38 9.43 15.29
CA GLY A 10 7.71 8.96 14.93
C GLY A 10 8.41 9.89 13.90
N PRO A 11 9.67 9.65 13.56
CA PRO A 11 10.47 10.54 12.69
C PRO A 11 9.92 10.63 11.25
N PHE A 12 9.06 9.71 10.83
CA PHE A 12 8.55 9.65 9.46
C PHE A 12 7.82 10.91 9.00
N PRO A 13 6.85 11.50 9.75
CA PRO A 13 6.17 12.72 9.31
C PRO A 13 7.12 13.92 9.15
N ALA A 14 8.16 14.02 9.99
CA ALA A 14 9.14 15.09 9.88
C ALA A 14 9.97 14.94 8.59
N ARG A 15 10.35 13.72 8.23
CA ARG A 15 11.07 13.43 6.99
C ARG A 15 10.23 13.68 5.74
N VAL A 16 8.95 13.33 5.75
CA VAL A 16 8.01 13.66 4.66
C VAL A 16 7.99 15.16 4.41
N LYS A 17 7.85 15.97 5.47
CA LYS A 17 7.87 17.44 5.39
C LYS A 17 9.18 17.98 4.83
N GLU A 18 10.30 17.42 5.24
CA GLU A 18 11.62 17.80 4.77
C GLU A 18 11.78 17.54 3.27
N VAL A 19 11.45 16.32 2.82
CA VAL A 19 11.50 15.92 1.41
C VAL A 19 10.55 16.76 0.56
N ALA A 20 9.31 16.96 1.01
CA ALA A 20 8.32 17.76 0.30
C ALA A 20 8.75 19.23 0.14
N ARG A 21 9.45 19.79 1.12
CA ARG A 21 10.07 21.13 1.00
C ARG A 21 11.19 21.16 -0.03
N GLY A 22 12.03 20.12 -0.07
CA GLY A 22 13.11 19.99 -1.06
C GLY A 22 12.58 19.87 -2.50
N LEU A 23 11.36 19.38 -2.67
CA LEU A 23 10.70 19.23 -3.99
C LEU A 23 9.95 20.48 -4.47
N ARG A 24 9.98 21.60 -3.72
CA ARG A 24 9.24 22.83 -4.06
C ARG A 24 9.52 23.35 -5.46
N ASP A 25 10.77 23.31 -5.88
CA ASP A 25 11.20 23.86 -7.16
C ASP A 25 11.27 22.80 -8.27
N HIS A 26 10.78 21.57 -8.00
CA HIS A 26 10.75 20.50 -9.00
C HIS A 26 9.73 20.81 -10.10
N PRO A 27 10.08 20.73 -11.40
CA PRO A 27 9.23 21.19 -12.52
C PRO A 27 7.81 20.63 -12.53
N ARG A 28 7.62 19.39 -12.09
CA ARG A 28 6.30 18.73 -12.05
C ARG A 28 5.51 18.98 -10.78
N LEU A 29 6.13 19.55 -9.73
CA LEU A 29 5.54 19.68 -8.40
C LEU A 29 5.49 21.13 -7.91
N LYS A 30 6.05 22.07 -8.65
CA LYS A 30 6.15 23.48 -8.25
C LYS A 30 4.81 24.18 -8.06
N GLU A 31 3.77 23.73 -8.77
CA GLU A 31 2.42 24.28 -8.68
C GLU A 31 1.63 23.70 -7.49
N LEU A 32 2.13 22.63 -6.87
CA LEU A 32 1.49 22.01 -5.72
C LEU A 32 1.77 22.81 -4.44
N THR A 33 0.80 22.84 -3.55
CA THR A 33 0.99 23.33 -2.18
C THR A 33 1.96 22.44 -1.42
N GLN A 34 2.42 22.91 -0.26
CA GLN A 34 3.27 22.09 0.61
C GLN A 34 2.55 20.79 1.03
N GLN A 35 1.26 20.88 1.37
CA GLN A 35 0.46 19.73 1.78
C GLN A 35 0.32 18.71 0.64
N GLU A 36 0.00 19.15 -0.56
CA GLU A 36 -0.11 18.25 -1.73
C GLU A 36 1.21 17.56 -2.05
N ARG A 37 2.35 18.23 -1.85
CA ARG A 37 3.66 17.60 -1.98
C ARG A 37 3.92 16.57 -0.88
N GLU A 38 3.50 16.84 0.36
CA GLU A 38 3.60 15.88 1.47
C GLU A 38 2.77 14.62 1.16
N GLU A 39 1.53 14.80 0.71
CA GLU A 39 0.66 13.69 0.29
C GLU A 39 1.25 12.89 -0.87
N ALA A 40 1.87 13.57 -1.86
CA ALA A 40 2.55 12.89 -2.95
C ALA A 40 3.77 12.07 -2.47
N VAL A 41 4.56 12.60 -1.53
CA VAL A 41 5.68 11.87 -0.93
C VAL A 41 5.19 10.66 -0.14
N GLU A 42 4.15 10.83 0.69
CA GLU A 42 3.54 9.71 1.43
C GLU A 42 3.02 8.63 0.48
N PHE A 43 2.31 9.02 -0.58
CA PHE A 43 1.81 8.10 -1.60
C PHE A 43 2.93 7.28 -2.26
N VAL A 44 4.02 7.92 -2.66
CA VAL A 44 5.17 7.22 -3.26
C VAL A 44 5.80 6.25 -2.28
N VAL A 45 6.06 6.70 -1.05
CA VAL A 45 6.66 5.85 -0.01
C VAL A 45 5.75 4.68 0.35
N GLY A 46 4.44 4.90 0.45
CA GLY A 46 3.46 3.87 0.71
C GLY A 46 3.48 2.77 -0.36
N ASN A 47 3.43 3.16 -1.63
CA ASN A 47 3.51 2.22 -2.74
C ASN A 47 4.86 1.47 -2.77
N MET A 48 5.98 2.17 -2.55
CA MET A 48 7.31 1.53 -2.48
C MET A 48 7.39 0.50 -1.34
N LEU A 49 6.83 0.79 -0.17
CA LEU A 49 6.83 -0.13 0.95
C LEU A 49 5.96 -1.37 0.68
N PHE A 50 4.79 -1.18 0.06
CA PHE A 50 3.95 -2.29 -0.37
C PHE A 50 4.70 -3.21 -1.34
N MET A 51 5.29 -2.64 -2.40
CA MET A 51 6.08 -3.42 -3.38
C MET A 51 7.28 -4.10 -2.74
N LEU A 52 7.98 -3.45 -1.82
CA LEU A 52 9.11 -4.08 -1.11
C LEU A 52 8.67 -5.32 -0.32
N LEU A 53 7.50 -5.28 0.34
CA LEU A 53 6.96 -6.44 1.06
C LEU A 53 6.50 -7.53 0.10
N HIS A 54 5.95 -7.18 -1.06
CA HIS A 54 5.61 -8.10 -2.14
C HIS A 54 6.86 -8.84 -2.64
N GLU A 55 7.92 -8.13 -3.01
CA GLU A 55 9.20 -8.75 -3.44
C GLU A 55 9.85 -9.60 -2.34
N LEU A 56 9.69 -9.21 -1.08
CA LEU A 56 10.15 -10.00 0.04
C LEU A 56 9.40 -11.34 0.14
N ALA A 57 8.13 -11.39 -0.26
CA ALA A 57 7.38 -12.64 -0.29
C ALA A 57 7.94 -13.62 -1.32
N HIS A 58 8.28 -13.18 -2.53
CA HIS A 58 8.95 -14.02 -3.53
C HIS A 58 10.27 -14.59 -3.00
N THR A 59 11.07 -13.74 -2.35
CA THR A 59 12.32 -14.19 -1.70
C THR A 59 12.04 -15.27 -0.64
N ALA A 60 11.00 -15.06 0.20
CA ALA A 60 10.63 -16.03 1.23
C ALA A 60 10.11 -17.35 0.62
N VAL A 61 9.31 -17.31 -0.43
CA VAL A 61 8.83 -18.49 -1.17
C VAL A 61 10.02 -19.29 -1.70
N ALA A 62 10.97 -18.63 -2.36
CA ALA A 62 12.13 -19.28 -2.95
C ALA A 62 13.09 -19.87 -1.90
N ASP A 63 13.46 -19.10 -0.87
CA ASP A 63 14.44 -19.50 0.13
C ASP A 63 13.90 -20.56 1.09
N LEU A 64 12.64 -20.45 1.49
CA LEU A 64 11.99 -21.39 2.41
C LEU A 64 11.33 -22.56 1.69
N LYS A 65 11.34 -22.58 0.35
CA LYS A 65 10.71 -23.60 -0.51
C LYS A 65 9.23 -23.82 -0.16
N VAL A 66 8.50 -22.71 0.02
CA VAL A 66 7.07 -22.74 0.31
C VAL A 66 6.31 -23.09 -0.96
N TYR A 67 5.39 -24.06 -0.88
CA TYR A 67 4.49 -24.37 -2.00
C TYR A 67 3.35 -23.36 -2.02
N VAL A 68 3.19 -22.64 -3.14
CA VAL A 68 2.07 -21.74 -3.38
C VAL A 68 1.00 -22.48 -4.19
N LEU A 69 -0.25 -22.45 -3.71
CA LEU A 69 -1.40 -23.04 -4.40
C LEU A 69 -2.12 -21.93 -5.18
N GLY A 70 -1.74 -21.71 -6.41
CA GLY A 70 -2.31 -20.67 -7.26
C GLY A 70 -1.25 -19.73 -7.84
N HIS A 71 -1.64 -18.49 -8.10
CA HIS A 71 -0.72 -17.47 -8.58
C HIS A 71 0.22 -17.04 -7.44
N GLU A 72 1.52 -17.10 -7.68
CA GLU A 72 2.51 -16.66 -6.69
C GLU A 72 2.41 -15.15 -6.44
N GLU A 73 2.07 -14.39 -7.48
CA GLU A 73 1.86 -12.94 -7.41
C GLU A 73 0.72 -12.55 -6.45
N ASP A 74 -0.40 -13.28 -6.49
CA ASP A 74 -1.50 -13.05 -5.56
C ASP A 74 -1.09 -13.40 -4.12
N ALA A 75 -0.31 -14.47 -3.94
CA ALA A 75 0.23 -14.84 -2.62
C ALA A 75 1.24 -13.80 -2.09
N ALA A 76 2.02 -13.18 -2.97
CA ALA A 76 2.94 -12.10 -2.61
C ALA A 76 2.18 -10.82 -2.19
N ASP A 77 1.11 -10.49 -2.89
CA ASP A 77 0.19 -9.42 -2.47
C ASP A 77 -0.43 -9.71 -1.10
N ASP A 78 -0.96 -10.92 -0.91
CA ASP A 78 -1.52 -11.36 0.38
C ASP A 78 -0.52 -11.24 1.52
N PHE A 79 0.72 -11.65 1.30
CA PHE A 79 1.78 -11.50 2.30
C PHE A 79 1.98 -10.03 2.68
N ALA A 80 2.10 -9.14 1.69
CA ALA A 80 2.28 -7.72 1.94
C ALA A 80 1.12 -7.12 2.73
N ILE A 81 -0.13 -7.41 2.30
CA ILE A 81 -1.35 -6.93 2.94
C ILE A 81 -1.43 -7.42 4.39
N LEU A 82 -1.30 -8.74 4.60
CA LEU A 82 -1.44 -9.35 5.93
C LEU A 82 -0.33 -8.88 6.90
N ARG A 83 0.89 -8.65 6.41
CA ARG A 83 1.97 -8.08 7.23
C ARG A 83 1.65 -6.67 7.67
N LEU A 84 1.13 -5.83 6.79
CA LEU A 84 0.74 -4.46 7.10
C LEU A 84 -0.47 -4.40 8.05
N LEU A 85 -1.48 -5.24 7.81
CA LEU A 85 -2.65 -5.37 8.71
C LEU A 85 -2.25 -5.86 10.09
N LYS A 86 -1.34 -6.84 10.18
CA LYS A 86 -0.85 -7.36 11.47
C LYS A 86 -0.11 -6.31 12.29
N VAL A 87 0.59 -5.37 11.67
CA VAL A 87 1.18 -4.21 12.37
C VAL A 87 0.10 -3.27 12.88
N GLY A 88 -0.98 -3.08 12.14
CA GLY A 88 -2.21 -2.39 12.55
C GLY A 88 -2.04 -0.92 12.94
N SER A 89 -0.97 -0.26 12.50
CA SER A 89 -0.75 1.15 12.80
C SER A 89 -1.48 2.07 11.80
N ALA A 90 -1.76 3.31 12.20
CA ALA A 90 -2.31 4.32 11.28
C ALA A 90 -1.41 4.53 10.04
N PHE A 91 -0.11 4.34 10.19
CA PHE A 91 0.84 4.40 9.08
C PHE A 91 0.65 3.22 8.12
N THR A 92 0.58 1.97 8.60
CA THR A 92 0.41 0.79 7.73
C THR A 92 -0.95 0.77 7.06
N HIS A 93 -2.00 1.27 7.69
CA HIS A 93 -3.31 1.46 7.05
C HIS A 93 -3.23 2.49 5.90
N ARG A 94 -2.47 3.59 6.07
CA ARG A 94 -2.22 4.52 4.96
C ARG A 94 -1.43 3.88 3.83
N VAL A 95 -0.43 3.08 4.12
CA VAL A 95 0.32 2.32 3.10
C VAL A 95 -0.63 1.48 2.25
N LEU A 96 -1.54 0.73 2.87
CA LEU A 96 -2.54 -0.06 2.15
C LEU A 96 -3.49 0.81 1.32
N ALA A 97 -3.94 1.93 1.87
CA ALA A 97 -4.79 2.88 1.15
C ALA A 97 -4.06 3.49 -0.06
N ASP A 98 -2.78 3.79 0.06
CA ASP A 98 -1.98 4.37 -1.02
C ASP A 98 -1.64 3.31 -2.09
N ALA A 99 -1.37 2.06 -1.71
CA ALA A 99 -1.23 0.94 -2.63
C ALA A 99 -2.53 0.70 -3.42
N THR A 100 -3.68 0.70 -2.73
CA THR A 100 -5.01 0.63 -3.37
C THR A 100 -5.20 1.72 -4.43
N LYS A 101 -4.90 2.98 -4.08
CA LYS A 101 -4.97 4.10 -5.03
C LYS A 101 -4.01 3.92 -6.20
N GLY A 102 -2.79 3.42 -5.94
CA GLY A 102 -1.79 3.14 -6.96
C GLY A 102 -2.32 2.19 -8.03
N TRP A 103 -2.89 1.06 -7.62
CA TRP A 103 -3.52 0.10 -8.52
C TRP A 103 -4.74 0.66 -9.26
N PHE A 104 -5.59 1.44 -8.61
CA PHE A 104 -6.70 2.12 -9.31
C PHE A 104 -6.20 3.13 -10.34
N PHE A 105 -5.13 3.87 -10.06
CA PHE A 105 -4.55 4.81 -11.03
C PHE A 105 -3.93 4.07 -12.22
N SER A 106 -3.25 2.95 -11.99
CA SER A 106 -2.71 2.11 -13.05
C SER A 106 -3.82 1.56 -13.94
N ALA A 107 -4.83 0.92 -13.36
CA ALA A 107 -5.99 0.40 -14.10
C ALA A 107 -6.74 1.49 -14.90
N ARG A 108 -6.81 2.71 -14.36
CA ARG A 108 -7.43 3.85 -15.06
C ARG A 108 -6.57 4.33 -16.23
N ARG A 109 -5.25 4.38 -16.04
CA ARG A 109 -4.30 4.77 -17.11
C ARG A 109 -4.43 3.78 -18.26
N ASP A 110 -4.32 2.49 -18.00
CA ASP A 110 -4.33 1.46 -19.04
C ASP A 110 -5.65 1.46 -19.82
N ARG A 111 -6.78 1.68 -19.14
CA ARG A 111 -8.09 1.87 -19.78
C ARG A 111 -8.13 3.11 -20.67
N ASN A 112 -7.54 4.23 -20.25
CA ASN A 112 -7.51 5.45 -21.03
C ASN A 112 -6.59 5.32 -22.26
N ASP A 113 -5.52 4.54 -22.14
CA ASP A 113 -4.56 4.25 -23.19
C ASP A 113 -5.08 3.16 -24.17
N GLY A 114 -6.23 2.55 -23.86
CA GLY A 114 -6.86 1.51 -24.69
C GLY A 114 -6.16 0.17 -24.60
N GLU A 115 -5.37 -0.07 -23.55
CA GLU A 115 -4.68 -1.33 -23.37
C GLU A 115 -5.68 -2.47 -23.10
N PRO A 116 -5.51 -3.64 -23.75
CA PRO A 116 -6.37 -4.79 -23.53
C PRO A 116 -6.14 -5.36 -22.13
N LEU A 117 -7.21 -5.91 -21.52
CA LEU A 117 -7.10 -6.61 -20.24
C LEU A 117 -6.29 -7.91 -20.40
N ALA A 118 -5.17 -8.00 -19.70
CA ALA A 118 -4.23 -9.12 -19.77
C ALA A 118 -4.63 -10.25 -18.80
N PHE A 119 -5.74 -10.95 -19.07
CA PHE A 119 -6.21 -12.09 -18.25
C PHE A 119 -5.26 -13.30 -18.26
N TYR A 120 -4.25 -13.28 -19.13
CA TYR A 120 -3.22 -14.32 -19.26
C TYR A 120 -1.92 -13.97 -18.52
N ASP A 121 -1.87 -12.81 -17.86
CA ASP A 121 -0.71 -12.37 -17.09
C ASP A 121 -0.57 -13.21 -15.82
N GLU A 122 0.64 -13.26 -15.29
CA GLU A 122 0.92 -13.89 -13.99
C GLU A 122 0.31 -13.10 -12.82
N HIS A 123 0.11 -11.79 -13.02
CA HIS A 123 -0.54 -10.91 -12.06
C HIS A 123 -2.05 -10.84 -12.29
N SER A 124 -2.80 -10.75 -11.22
CA SER A 124 -4.20 -10.33 -11.29
C SER A 124 -4.30 -8.91 -11.84
N LEU A 125 -5.42 -8.57 -12.51
CA LEU A 125 -5.63 -7.23 -13.04
C LEU A 125 -5.49 -6.17 -11.93
N ASP A 126 -4.88 -5.03 -12.24
CA ASP A 126 -4.65 -3.94 -11.29
C ASP A 126 -5.91 -3.57 -10.50
N GLN A 127 -7.07 -3.54 -11.17
CA GLN A 127 -8.33 -3.28 -10.50
C GLN A 127 -8.72 -4.39 -9.52
N GLN A 128 -8.42 -5.65 -9.82
CA GLN A 128 -8.66 -6.78 -8.91
C GLN A 128 -7.74 -6.69 -7.70
N ARG A 129 -6.45 -6.38 -7.89
CA ARG A 129 -5.48 -6.15 -6.80
C ARG A 129 -5.95 -5.04 -5.86
N ALA A 130 -6.44 -3.91 -6.42
CA ALA A 130 -6.99 -2.81 -5.62
C ALA A 130 -8.19 -3.26 -4.75
N TYR A 131 -9.17 -3.95 -5.34
CA TYR A 131 -10.32 -4.46 -4.59
C TYR A 131 -9.94 -5.51 -3.56
N HIS A 132 -8.95 -6.33 -3.85
CA HIS A 132 -8.45 -7.35 -2.93
C HIS A 132 -7.90 -6.72 -1.65
N ILE A 133 -7.07 -5.69 -1.75
CA ILE A 133 -6.58 -4.92 -0.60
C ILE A 133 -7.76 -4.40 0.24
N VAL A 134 -8.74 -3.76 -0.40
CA VAL A 134 -9.91 -3.21 0.29
C VAL A 134 -10.71 -4.29 1.02
N CYS A 135 -10.94 -5.44 0.36
CA CYS A 135 -11.68 -6.55 0.97
C CYS A 135 -10.98 -7.08 2.23
N LEU A 136 -9.65 -7.24 2.20
CA LEU A 136 -8.89 -7.71 3.36
C LEU A 136 -8.84 -6.67 4.47
N MET A 137 -8.75 -5.37 4.14
CA MET A 137 -8.83 -4.29 5.13
C MET A 137 -10.18 -4.27 5.85
N ILE A 138 -11.29 -4.44 5.11
CA ILE A 138 -12.64 -4.50 5.70
C ILE A 138 -12.79 -5.77 6.53
N GLY A 139 -12.33 -6.92 6.02
CA GLY A 139 -12.43 -8.21 6.71
C GLY A 139 -11.64 -8.23 8.03
N SER A 140 -10.47 -7.60 8.09
CA SER A 140 -9.69 -7.51 9.33
C SER A 140 -10.42 -6.70 10.42
N ASN A 141 -11.05 -5.59 10.05
CA ASN A 141 -11.83 -4.78 10.99
C ASN A 141 -13.11 -5.50 11.46
N ALA A 142 -13.75 -6.29 10.57
CA ALA A 142 -14.93 -7.07 10.93
C ALA A 142 -14.59 -8.18 11.95
N ASN A 143 -13.43 -8.79 11.87
CA ASN A 143 -12.99 -9.80 12.83
C ASN A 143 -12.74 -9.21 14.22
N GLU A 144 -12.19 -8.00 14.31
CA GLU A 144 -12.06 -7.29 15.60
C GLU A 144 -13.41 -7.00 16.26
N MET A 145 -14.47 -6.81 15.47
CA MET A 145 -15.84 -6.60 16.00
C MET A 145 -16.47 -7.90 16.49
N VAL A 146 -16.10 -9.07 15.95
CA VAL A 146 -16.64 -10.38 16.35
C VAL A 146 -16.03 -10.84 17.67
N ASP A 147 -14.76 -10.52 17.93
CA ASP A 147 -14.06 -10.92 19.18
C ASP A 147 -14.55 -10.14 20.43
N HIS A 148 -15.44 -9.14 20.24
CA HIS A 148 -16.07 -8.37 21.32
C HIS A 148 -17.51 -8.78 21.64
N TRP A 149 -18.03 -9.85 21.04
CA TRP A 149 -19.33 -10.47 21.33
C TRP A 149 -19.11 -11.83 21.99
#